data_51e9a2dd1d1bd42394b4dcb9408001dc
#
_entry.id   51e9a2dd1d1bd42394b4dcb9408001dc
#
_cell.length_a   1.000
_cell.length_b   1.000
_cell.length_c   1.000
_cell.angle_alpha   90.00
_cell.angle_beta   90.00
_cell.angle_gamma   90.00
#
_symmetry.space_group_name_H-M   'P 1'
#
loop_
_entity.id
_entity.type
_entity.pdbx_description
1 polymer ?
#
loop_
_entity_poly.entity_id
_entity_poly.type
_entity_poly.pdbx_seq_one_letter_code
_entity_poly.pdbx_strand_id
1 'polypeptide(L)'
;NFTGGDLVPDIFNVLYRGTTPTYFDFYQIMIDGATGQVAWIDSIGAMHFSSSSAFDANGDGRDEVLISINENTGTFSHQLKLIDFQQHNIQNITPLESGVNLACTPLINDLDDNGTLEFVYVYKSDSINPSAWKGFKMNSFQTNYTLPIRGVAWGSYMGTNYDGHYNNSLFSCSTPIVSNYAVNNPSCNHFSDGKILITSYANNTNTFLWSDGSMSDSLVNISAGTHTLYVTDSNNCVEVHTFQLNDPYIVGFGNVTHNICPGDSIGTASISSSGCVCQFSTCTYNWTNGSLIKHASQLPAGIHVVDIHHPDGCIVTDS
;
A
#
# COMPACT_ATOMS: atom_id res chain seq x y z
N ASN A 1 3.60 2.45 -5.24
CA ASN A 1 2.43 1.57 -5.05
C ASN A 1 1.86 1.21 -6.42
N PHE A 2 1.98 -0.08 -6.84
CA PHE A 2 1.59 -0.55 -8.18
C PHE A 2 0.13 -1.04 -8.22
N THR A 3 -0.41 -1.58 -7.12
CA THR A 3 -1.78 -2.10 -7.06
C THR A 3 -2.79 -1.05 -6.62
N GLY A 4 -2.34 -0.05 -5.90
CA GLY A 4 -3.07 1.16 -5.54
C GLY A 4 -4.02 1.04 -4.36
N GLY A 5 -4.09 2.10 -3.60
CA GLY A 5 -5.16 2.37 -2.63
C GLY A 5 -4.84 2.04 -1.17
N ASP A 6 -3.86 1.20 -0.88
CA ASP A 6 -3.61 0.77 0.50
C ASP A 6 -2.37 1.39 1.17
N LEU A 7 -1.57 2.16 0.44
CA LEU A 7 -0.36 2.83 0.93
C LEU A 7 0.76 1.91 1.42
N VAL A 8 0.60 0.61 1.29
CA VAL A 8 1.69 -0.35 1.54
C VAL A 8 2.53 -0.45 0.28
N PRO A 9 3.85 -0.24 0.35
CA PRO A 9 4.71 -0.35 -0.82
C PRO A 9 4.68 -1.76 -1.42
N ASP A 10 4.39 -1.85 -2.71
CA ASP A 10 4.51 -3.09 -3.47
C ASP A 10 5.95 -3.36 -3.86
N ILE A 11 6.26 -4.61 -4.14
CA ILE A 11 7.60 -5.04 -4.47
C ILE A 11 7.64 -5.52 -5.92
N PHE A 12 8.47 -4.89 -6.74
CA PHE A 12 8.84 -5.42 -8.04
C PHE A 12 10.22 -6.10 -7.96
N ASN A 13 10.34 -7.28 -8.54
CA ASN A 13 11.59 -8.03 -8.56
C ASN A 13 11.75 -8.84 -9.85
N VAL A 14 13.00 -9.21 -10.15
CA VAL A 14 13.34 -10.13 -11.22
C VAL A 14 13.85 -11.44 -10.62
N LEU A 15 13.22 -12.53 -10.95
CA LEU A 15 13.61 -13.88 -10.57
C LEU A 15 14.27 -14.59 -11.77
N TYR A 16 15.22 -15.46 -11.49
CA TYR A 16 15.85 -16.29 -12.50
C TYR A 16 16.24 -17.65 -11.95
N ARG A 17 16.35 -18.64 -12.82
CA ARG A 17 16.87 -19.96 -12.50
C ARG A 17 18.29 -20.14 -13.03
N GLY A 18 19.00 -21.13 -12.46
CA GLY A 18 20.34 -21.48 -12.87
C GLY A 18 21.41 -21.09 -11.86
N THR A 19 22.66 -21.35 -12.22
CA THR A 19 23.84 -21.02 -11.42
C THR A 19 24.87 -20.36 -12.31
N THR A 20 25.71 -19.50 -11.73
CA THR A 20 26.78 -18.81 -12.47
C THR A 20 27.63 -19.81 -13.30
N PRO A 21 27.89 -19.56 -14.57
CA PRO A 21 27.48 -18.41 -15.37
C PRO A 21 26.17 -18.62 -16.17
N THR A 22 25.47 -19.74 -16.00
CA THR A 22 24.33 -20.14 -16.79
C THR A 22 23.03 -19.81 -16.07
N TYR A 23 22.52 -18.61 -16.30
CA TYR A 23 21.20 -18.21 -15.82
C TYR A 23 20.19 -18.28 -16.94
N PHE A 24 18.97 -18.69 -16.63
CA PHE A 24 17.87 -18.84 -17.57
C PHE A 24 16.53 -18.61 -16.87
N ASP A 25 15.45 -18.53 -17.64
CA ASP A 25 14.09 -18.31 -17.15
C ASP A 25 13.99 -17.06 -16.26
N PHE A 26 14.10 -15.90 -16.86
CA PHE A 26 13.93 -14.62 -16.18
C PHE A 26 12.44 -14.30 -16.07
N TYR A 27 11.98 -14.12 -14.86
CA TYR A 27 10.61 -13.70 -14.55
C TYR A 27 10.63 -12.35 -13.86
N GLN A 28 9.82 -11.44 -14.34
CA GLN A 28 9.49 -10.21 -13.64
C GLN A 28 8.24 -10.48 -12.81
N ILE A 29 8.29 -10.14 -11.54
CA ILE A 29 7.17 -10.34 -10.62
C ILE A 29 6.84 -9.04 -9.89
N MET A 30 5.57 -8.82 -9.63
CA MET A 30 5.10 -7.80 -8.72
C MET A 30 4.31 -8.45 -7.60
N ILE A 31 4.68 -8.13 -6.38
CA ILE A 31 4.08 -8.63 -5.14
C ILE A 31 3.35 -7.48 -4.49
N ASP A 32 2.07 -7.67 -4.23
CA ASP A 32 1.26 -6.77 -3.43
C ASP A 32 1.78 -6.75 -1.99
N GLY A 33 2.20 -5.58 -1.52
CA GLY A 33 2.83 -5.41 -0.21
C GLY A 33 1.90 -5.65 0.95
N ALA A 34 0.62 -5.37 0.81
CA ALA A 34 -0.38 -5.57 1.86
C ALA A 34 -0.74 -7.04 2.06
N THR A 35 -0.81 -7.80 0.97
CA THR A 35 -1.24 -9.21 1.02
C THR A 35 -0.09 -10.20 0.94
N GLY A 36 1.08 -9.78 0.43
CA GLY A 36 2.21 -10.64 0.14
C GLY A 36 1.98 -11.60 -1.03
N GLN A 37 0.91 -11.42 -1.81
CA GLN A 37 0.59 -12.25 -2.96
C GLN A 37 1.24 -11.73 -4.24
N VAL A 38 1.58 -12.64 -5.15
CA VAL A 38 2.01 -12.25 -6.49
C VAL A 38 0.80 -11.74 -7.25
N ALA A 39 0.78 -10.45 -7.56
CA ALA A 39 -0.29 -9.80 -8.29
C ALA A 39 -0.03 -9.77 -9.80
N TRP A 40 1.24 -9.81 -10.22
CA TRP A 40 1.61 -9.86 -11.62
C TRP A 40 2.89 -10.67 -11.83
N ILE A 41 2.98 -11.41 -12.93
CA ILE A 41 4.17 -12.14 -13.37
C ILE A 41 4.22 -12.19 -14.89
N ASP A 42 5.41 -11.98 -15.44
CA ASP A 42 5.70 -12.15 -16.86
C ASP A 42 7.13 -12.65 -17.07
N SER A 43 7.44 -13.04 -18.29
CA SER A 43 8.79 -13.47 -18.69
C SER A 43 9.18 -12.69 -19.94
N ILE A 44 9.90 -11.57 -19.76
CA ILE A 44 10.28 -10.65 -20.82
C ILE A 44 11.80 -10.66 -20.96
N GLY A 45 12.28 -10.92 -22.18
CA GLY A 45 13.70 -10.83 -22.55
C GLY A 45 14.60 -11.92 -21.95
N ALA A 46 15.89 -11.63 -21.89
CA ALA A 46 16.94 -12.52 -21.40
C ALA A 46 17.96 -11.72 -20.57
N MET A 47 18.54 -12.33 -19.55
CA MET A 47 19.61 -11.74 -18.73
C MET A 47 19.34 -10.30 -18.21
N HIS A 48 18.56 -10.20 -17.13
CA HIS A 48 18.34 -8.93 -16.42
C HIS A 48 18.96 -8.99 -15.04
N PHE A 49 19.96 -8.19 -14.78
CA PHE A 49 20.60 -8.05 -13.47
C PHE A 49 20.56 -6.61 -12.96
N SER A 50 20.03 -5.69 -13.76
CA SER A 50 19.82 -4.31 -13.32
C SER A 50 18.57 -4.21 -12.45
N SER A 51 18.63 -3.38 -11.42
CA SER A 51 17.44 -2.96 -10.69
C SER A 51 16.53 -2.11 -11.59
N SER A 52 15.29 -2.01 -11.22
CA SER A 52 14.31 -1.14 -11.85
C SER A 52 14.20 0.19 -11.13
N SER A 53 13.64 1.18 -11.81
CA SER A 53 13.18 2.45 -11.24
C SER A 53 11.66 2.50 -11.30
N ALA A 54 11.01 3.32 -10.46
CA ALA A 54 9.56 3.39 -10.39
C ALA A 54 9.08 4.84 -10.23
N PHE A 55 8.04 5.21 -10.98
CA PHE A 55 7.40 6.52 -10.93
C PHE A 55 5.98 6.44 -11.50
N ASP A 56 5.11 7.34 -11.11
CA ASP A 56 3.77 7.50 -11.67
C ASP A 56 3.86 8.19 -13.04
N ALA A 57 3.84 7.41 -14.11
CA ALA A 57 4.05 7.89 -15.47
C ALA A 57 2.77 8.43 -16.12
N ASN A 58 1.60 7.99 -15.68
CA ASN A 58 0.33 8.33 -16.28
C ASN A 58 -0.53 9.27 -15.42
N GLY A 59 -0.09 9.58 -14.19
CA GLY A 59 -0.76 10.50 -13.27
C GLY A 59 -1.96 9.88 -12.54
N ASP A 60 -2.07 8.55 -12.49
CA ASP A 60 -3.18 7.85 -11.85
C ASP A 60 -2.97 7.58 -10.34
N GLY A 61 -1.82 7.98 -9.81
CA GLY A 61 -1.43 7.82 -8.42
C GLY A 61 -0.79 6.47 -8.09
N ARG A 62 -0.46 5.67 -9.12
CA ARG A 62 0.25 4.39 -9.01
C ARG A 62 1.55 4.47 -9.80
N ASP A 63 2.52 3.70 -9.37
CA ASP A 63 3.83 3.75 -10.01
C ASP A 63 3.94 2.68 -11.11
N GLU A 64 4.47 3.05 -12.24
CA GLU A 64 4.97 2.16 -13.27
C GLU A 64 6.43 1.83 -13.03
N VAL A 65 6.88 0.69 -13.55
CA VAL A 65 8.27 0.25 -13.45
C VAL A 65 9.01 0.49 -14.74
N LEU A 66 10.08 1.25 -14.68
CA LEU A 66 11.07 1.37 -15.77
C LEU A 66 12.18 0.34 -15.56
N ILE A 67 12.35 -0.55 -16.52
CA ILE A 67 13.35 -1.62 -16.48
C ILE A 67 14.15 -1.68 -17.79
N SER A 68 15.43 -2.01 -17.67
CA SER A 68 16.28 -2.30 -18.83
C SER A 68 16.22 -3.79 -19.15
N ILE A 69 15.67 -4.13 -20.27
CA ILE A 69 15.47 -5.51 -20.74
C ILE A 69 16.52 -5.83 -21.80
N ASN A 70 17.24 -6.95 -21.64
CA ASN A 70 18.10 -7.49 -22.67
C ASN A 70 17.37 -8.57 -23.46
N GLU A 71 17.66 -8.63 -24.74
CA GLU A 71 17.21 -9.67 -25.65
C GLU A 71 18.43 -10.37 -26.27
N ASN A 72 18.30 -11.66 -26.58
CA ASN A 72 19.34 -12.45 -27.22
C ASN A 72 18.75 -13.23 -28.40
N THR A 73 19.00 -12.73 -29.60
CA THR A 73 18.60 -13.38 -30.85
C THR A 73 19.83 -13.87 -31.65
N GLY A 74 20.92 -14.22 -30.95
CA GLY A 74 22.23 -14.54 -31.48
C GLY A 74 23.27 -13.43 -31.24
N THR A 75 22.81 -12.22 -31.09
CA THR A 75 23.54 -11.06 -30.55
C THR A 75 22.69 -10.39 -29.48
N PHE A 76 23.34 -9.74 -28.52
CA PHE A 76 22.62 -9.02 -27.46
C PHE A 76 22.18 -7.64 -27.97
N SER A 77 20.94 -7.34 -27.62
CA SER A 77 20.37 -6.00 -27.70
C SER A 77 19.65 -5.67 -26.42
N HIS A 78 19.47 -4.40 -26.13
CA HIS A 78 18.73 -3.97 -24.95
C HIS A 78 17.75 -2.86 -25.28
N GLN A 79 16.78 -2.67 -24.39
CA GLN A 79 15.74 -1.67 -24.51
C GLN A 79 15.23 -1.28 -23.13
N LEU A 80 14.92 -0.01 -22.91
CA LEU A 80 14.13 0.41 -21.76
C LEU A 80 12.65 0.13 -22.02
N LYS A 81 12.00 -0.52 -21.06
CA LYS A 81 10.56 -0.79 -21.09
C LYS A 81 9.92 -0.23 -19.84
N LEU A 82 8.71 0.31 -19.99
CA LEU A 82 7.85 0.74 -18.91
C LEU A 82 6.73 -0.26 -18.75
N ILE A 83 6.53 -0.74 -17.54
CA ILE A 83 5.49 -1.72 -17.18
C ILE A 83 4.42 -1.03 -16.37
N ASP A 84 3.21 -0.99 -16.90
CA ASP A 84 1.99 -0.59 -16.20
C ASP A 84 1.25 -1.85 -15.78
N PHE A 85 1.20 -2.11 -14.48
CA PHE A 85 0.60 -3.33 -13.92
C PHE A 85 -0.92 -3.29 -13.95
N GLN A 86 -1.50 -2.10 -13.88
CA GLN A 86 -2.94 -1.94 -13.86
C GLN A 86 -3.57 -2.18 -15.23
N GLN A 87 -2.97 -1.61 -16.26
CA GLN A 87 -3.43 -1.76 -17.63
C GLN A 87 -2.87 -3.03 -18.30
N HIS A 88 -2.01 -3.78 -17.62
CA HIS A 88 -1.26 -4.92 -18.17
C HIS A 88 -0.55 -4.54 -19.48
N ASN A 89 0.05 -3.37 -19.52
CA ASN A 89 0.70 -2.81 -20.69
C ASN A 89 2.22 -2.73 -20.51
N ILE A 90 2.95 -3.06 -21.56
CA ILE A 90 4.41 -2.96 -21.60
C ILE A 90 4.78 -2.08 -22.77
N GLN A 91 5.28 -0.89 -22.49
CA GLN A 91 5.65 0.11 -23.47
C GLN A 91 7.16 0.10 -23.71
N ASN A 92 7.57 0.16 -24.97
CA ASN A 92 8.97 0.39 -25.35
C ASN A 92 9.28 1.88 -25.22
N ILE A 93 10.25 2.23 -24.39
CA ILE A 93 10.66 3.62 -24.14
C ILE A 93 11.79 4.03 -25.07
N THR A 94 12.75 3.14 -25.29
CA THR A 94 13.84 3.39 -26.26
C THR A 94 13.70 2.49 -27.49
N PRO A 95 14.35 2.82 -28.59
CA PRO A 95 14.60 1.84 -29.65
C PRO A 95 15.37 0.63 -29.12
N LEU A 96 15.34 -0.46 -29.87
CA LEU A 96 16.19 -1.61 -29.58
C LEU A 96 17.63 -1.25 -29.94
N GLU A 97 18.53 -1.26 -28.96
CA GLU A 97 19.93 -0.86 -29.11
C GLU A 97 20.86 -2.07 -29.05
N SER A 98 21.86 -2.12 -29.94
CA SER A 98 22.85 -3.20 -29.89
C SER A 98 23.74 -3.08 -28.67
N GLY A 99 23.82 -4.15 -27.86
CA GLY A 99 24.59 -4.19 -26.63
C GLY A 99 23.81 -4.83 -25.48
N VAL A 100 24.31 -4.66 -24.27
CA VAL A 100 23.74 -5.29 -23.09
C VAL A 100 23.85 -4.40 -21.86
N ASN A 101 22.78 -4.28 -21.09
CA ASN A 101 22.83 -3.75 -19.74
C ASN A 101 22.89 -4.90 -18.72
N LEU A 102 24.01 -5.03 -18.02
CA LEU A 102 24.19 -6.12 -17.06
C LEU A 102 23.84 -5.74 -15.62
N ALA A 103 23.99 -4.46 -15.23
CA ALA A 103 23.87 -4.08 -13.83
C ALA A 103 23.52 -2.60 -13.58
N CYS A 104 23.32 -1.80 -14.62
CA CYS A 104 23.07 -0.38 -14.44
C CYS A 104 21.57 -0.11 -14.33
N THR A 105 21.13 0.34 -13.18
CA THR A 105 19.77 0.82 -12.93
C THR A 105 19.55 2.12 -13.70
N PRO A 106 18.47 2.27 -14.45
CA PRO A 106 18.11 3.55 -15.04
C PRO A 106 17.90 4.61 -13.96
N LEU A 107 18.42 5.81 -14.17
CA LEU A 107 18.13 6.97 -13.34
C LEU A 107 16.94 7.73 -13.94
N ILE A 108 16.02 8.11 -13.10
CA ILE A 108 14.86 8.95 -13.42
C ILE A 108 14.89 10.14 -12.48
N ASN A 109 14.93 11.33 -13.02
CA ASN A 109 14.74 12.56 -12.23
C ASN A 109 14.45 13.74 -13.17
N ASP A 110 13.95 14.83 -12.63
CA ASP A 110 13.97 16.15 -13.25
C ASP A 110 15.36 16.76 -12.98
N LEU A 111 16.26 16.65 -13.97
CA LEU A 111 17.67 17.00 -13.81
C LEU A 111 17.98 18.45 -14.10
N ASP A 112 17.09 19.13 -14.80
CA ASP A 112 17.24 20.55 -15.19
C ASP A 112 16.16 21.47 -14.58
N ASP A 113 15.36 20.95 -13.63
CA ASP A 113 14.30 21.65 -12.90
C ASP A 113 13.23 22.27 -13.82
N ASN A 114 12.95 21.62 -14.97
CA ASN A 114 11.95 22.11 -15.93
C ASN A 114 10.54 21.52 -15.74
N GLY A 115 10.37 20.58 -14.78
CA GLY A 115 9.11 19.93 -14.45
C GLY A 115 8.82 18.69 -15.29
N THR A 116 9.77 18.25 -16.14
CA THR A 116 9.69 17.01 -16.89
C THR A 116 10.87 16.09 -16.55
N LEU A 117 10.65 14.76 -16.65
CA LEU A 117 11.64 13.78 -16.22
C LEU A 117 12.65 13.49 -17.33
N GLU A 118 13.92 13.39 -16.96
CA GLU A 118 14.99 12.82 -17.75
C GLU A 118 15.25 11.38 -17.34
N PHE A 119 15.57 10.54 -18.35
CA PHE A 119 16.05 9.19 -18.14
C PHE A 119 17.51 9.11 -18.53
N VAL A 120 18.33 8.55 -17.62
CA VAL A 120 19.75 8.28 -17.88
C VAL A 120 20.01 6.80 -17.68
N TYR A 121 20.64 6.17 -18.66
CA TYR A 121 20.96 4.75 -18.57
C TYR A 121 22.32 4.46 -19.22
N VAL A 122 22.94 3.39 -18.74
CA VAL A 122 24.28 2.97 -19.18
C VAL A 122 24.22 1.52 -19.63
N TYR A 123 24.85 1.24 -20.74
CA TYR A 123 24.97 -0.12 -21.27
C TYR A 123 26.31 -0.36 -21.94
N LYS A 124 26.61 -1.62 -22.20
CA LYS A 124 27.78 -2.06 -22.95
C LYS A 124 27.42 -2.27 -24.43
N SER A 125 28.13 -1.66 -25.32
CA SER A 125 27.86 -1.75 -26.76
C SER A 125 28.37 -3.04 -27.43
N ASP A 126 29.13 -3.88 -26.70
CA ASP A 126 29.56 -5.18 -27.21
C ASP A 126 28.37 -6.17 -27.11
N SER A 127 27.75 -6.41 -28.27
CA SER A 127 26.59 -7.28 -28.39
C SER A 127 26.94 -8.77 -28.54
N ILE A 128 28.22 -9.09 -28.74
CA ILE A 128 28.69 -10.47 -28.97
C ILE A 128 29.25 -11.06 -27.68
N ASN A 129 30.02 -10.26 -26.94
CA ASN A 129 30.66 -10.70 -25.69
C ASN A 129 30.21 -9.87 -24.51
N PRO A 130 29.08 -10.25 -23.86
CA PRO A 130 28.54 -9.51 -22.73
C PRO A 130 29.47 -9.47 -21.51
N SER A 131 30.43 -10.39 -21.41
CA SER A 131 31.40 -10.44 -20.32
C SER A 131 32.57 -9.47 -20.50
N ALA A 132 32.74 -8.90 -21.70
CA ALA A 132 33.83 -7.95 -21.94
C ALA A 132 33.53 -6.59 -21.26
N TRP A 133 34.50 -6.11 -20.47
CA TRP A 133 34.37 -4.82 -19.75
C TRP A 133 34.88 -3.67 -20.59
N LYS A 134 34.25 -3.40 -21.73
CA LYS A 134 34.60 -2.31 -22.63
C LYS A 134 33.37 -1.83 -23.40
N GLY A 135 33.49 -0.67 -23.99
CA GLY A 135 32.45 -0.12 -24.87
C GLY A 135 31.22 0.38 -24.10
N PHE A 136 31.39 0.99 -22.93
CA PHE A 136 30.30 1.62 -22.21
C PHE A 136 29.77 2.83 -22.96
N LYS A 137 28.44 2.91 -23.03
CA LYS A 137 27.70 4.08 -23.51
C LYS A 137 26.76 4.55 -22.40
N MET A 138 26.67 5.85 -22.26
CA MET A 138 25.71 6.53 -21.42
C MET A 138 24.80 7.35 -22.33
N ASN A 139 23.51 7.14 -22.20
CA ASN A 139 22.49 7.92 -22.88
C ASN A 139 21.66 8.68 -21.86
N SER A 140 21.36 9.92 -22.20
CA SER A 140 20.40 10.76 -21.48
C SER A 140 19.43 11.34 -22.49
N PHE A 141 18.15 11.36 -22.14
CA PHE A 141 17.15 12.02 -22.97
C PHE A 141 16.00 12.55 -22.11
N GLN A 142 15.45 13.67 -22.52
CA GLN A 142 14.26 14.24 -21.94
C GLN A 142 13.04 13.49 -22.42
N THR A 143 12.11 13.26 -21.52
CA THR A 143 10.85 12.57 -21.78
C THR A 143 9.70 13.57 -21.87
N ASN A 144 8.51 13.08 -22.21
CA ASN A 144 7.27 13.83 -22.08
C ASN A 144 6.54 13.55 -20.73
N TYR A 145 7.16 12.77 -19.85
CA TYR A 145 6.60 12.52 -18.53
C TYR A 145 6.85 13.72 -17.62
N THR A 146 5.80 14.23 -17.03
CA THR A 146 5.92 15.30 -16.03
C THR A 146 6.39 14.74 -14.71
N LEU A 147 7.11 15.53 -13.94
CA LEU A 147 7.48 15.16 -12.57
C LEU A 147 6.18 14.88 -11.78
N PRO A 148 5.99 13.64 -11.26
CA PRO A 148 4.79 13.33 -10.51
C PRO A 148 4.66 14.22 -9.27
N ILE A 149 3.44 14.55 -8.89
CA ILE A 149 3.14 15.37 -7.68
C ILE A 149 3.78 14.76 -6.42
N ARG A 150 3.89 13.43 -6.37
CA ARG A 150 4.53 12.71 -5.26
C ARG A 150 6.05 12.53 -5.44
N GLY A 151 6.62 13.13 -6.48
CA GLY A 151 8.01 12.88 -6.88
C GLY A 151 8.21 11.51 -7.50
N VAL A 152 9.45 11.16 -7.76
CA VAL A 152 9.83 9.84 -8.28
C VAL A 152 9.92 8.86 -7.12
N ALA A 153 9.15 7.78 -7.16
CA ALA A 153 9.06 6.82 -6.07
C ALA A 153 10.38 6.07 -5.81
N TRP A 154 11.05 5.65 -6.90
CA TRP A 154 12.35 4.98 -6.83
C TRP A 154 13.18 5.31 -8.07
N GLY A 155 13.89 6.44 -8.03
CA GLY A 155 14.53 7.04 -9.22
C GLY A 155 15.83 6.39 -9.68
N SER A 156 16.51 5.57 -8.84
CA SER A 156 17.80 4.99 -9.16
C SER A 156 18.13 3.76 -8.31
N TYR A 157 19.33 3.21 -8.49
CA TYR A 157 19.89 2.23 -7.57
C TYR A 157 19.95 2.80 -6.14
N MET A 158 19.41 2.07 -5.18
CA MET A 158 19.24 2.51 -3.79
C MET A 158 18.23 3.67 -3.59
N GLY A 159 17.32 3.87 -4.52
CA GLY A 159 16.22 4.82 -4.37
C GLY A 159 16.57 6.24 -4.79
N THR A 160 15.60 7.14 -4.63
CA THR A 160 15.72 8.55 -5.06
C THR A 160 16.79 9.31 -4.27
N ASN A 161 16.99 8.97 -3.01
CA ASN A 161 17.99 9.61 -2.13
C ASN A 161 19.29 8.83 -2.02
N TYR A 162 19.46 7.73 -2.74
CA TYR A 162 20.65 6.85 -2.75
C TYR A 162 20.97 6.22 -1.37
N ASP A 163 19.98 6.07 -0.50
CA ASP A 163 20.16 5.57 0.88
C ASP A 163 19.52 4.18 1.10
N GLY A 164 18.93 3.59 0.07
CA GLY A 164 18.25 2.29 0.12
C GLY A 164 16.91 2.32 0.85
N HIS A 165 16.43 3.50 1.22
CA HIS A 165 15.13 3.68 1.84
C HIS A 165 14.10 4.17 0.84
N TYR A 166 12.93 3.54 0.84
CA TYR A 166 11.77 4.12 0.20
C TYR A 166 11.36 5.34 1.01
N ASN A 167 11.69 6.50 0.49
CA ASN A 167 11.35 7.73 1.16
C ASN A 167 9.98 8.21 0.69
N ASN A 168 8.98 7.96 1.51
CA ASN A 168 7.65 8.55 1.36
C ASN A 168 7.62 10.00 1.92
N SER A 169 8.77 10.65 2.03
CA SER A 169 8.82 12.06 2.41
C SER A 169 8.38 12.90 1.20
N LEU A 170 7.09 12.96 1.08
CA LEU A 170 6.40 14.03 0.40
C LEU A 170 6.99 15.36 0.89
N PHE A 171 7.16 16.29 0.02
CA PHE A 171 7.74 17.61 0.34
C PHE A 171 7.15 18.13 1.64
N SER A 172 7.99 18.32 2.65
CA SER A 172 7.57 18.91 3.92
C SER A 172 7.13 20.33 3.67
N CYS A 173 5.83 20.56 3.78
CA CYS A 173 5.27 21.89 3.60
C CYS A 173 5.82 22.84 4.65
N SER A 174 6.29 23.99 4.25
CA SER A 174 6.82 25.02 5.16
C SER A 174 5.73 25.60 6.09
N THR A 175 4.47 25.46 5.70
CA THR A 175 3.30 25.83 6.49
C THR A 175 2.26 24.70 6.42
N PRO A 176 1.60 24.36 7.54
CA PRO A 176 0.56 23.35 7.54
C PRO A 176 -0.58 23.72 6.57
N ILE A 177 -0.96 22.77 5.69
CA ILE A 177 -2.10 22.94 4.79
C ILE A 177 -3.39 22.74 5.57
N VAL A 178 -3.46 21.67 6.38
CA VAL A 178 -4.60 21.36 7.26
C VAL A 178 -4.32 21.89 8.65
N SER A 179 -5.18 22.79 9.11
CA SER A 179 -5.03 23.42 10.44
C SER A 179 -6.03 22.88 11.46
N ASN A 180 -7.13 22.27 11.03
CA ASN A 180 -8.09 21.66 11.95
C ASN A 180 -8.95 20.58 11.28
N TYR A 181 -9.36 19.58 12.07
CA TYR A 181 -10.22 18.47 11.63
C TYR A 181 -11.07 17.93 12.77
N ALA A 182 -12.12 17.21 12.43
CA ALA A 182 -12.98 16.48 13.38
C ALA A 182 -13.07 15.01 12.98
N VAL A 183 -12.91 14.12 13.97
CA VAL A 183 -13.04 12.67 13.79
C VAL A 183 -14.22 12.19 14.62
N ASN A 184 -15.14 11.46 14.00
CA ASN A 184 -16.25 10.80 14.67
C ASN A 184 -16.12 9.30 14.42
N ASN A 185 -15.93 8.53 15.48
CA ASN A 185 -15.92 7.08 15.40
C ASN A 185 -17.29 6.54 14.94
N PRO A 186 -17.35 5.32 14.41
CA PRO A 186 -18.61 4.63 14.17
C PRO A 186 -19.46 4.57 15.43
N SER A 187 -20.77 4.59 15.28
CA SER A 187 -21.70 4.55 16.42
C SER A 187 -21.74 3.17 17.08
N CYS A 188 -21.39 2.12 16.36
CA CYS A 188 -21.42 0.75 16.81
C CYS A 188 -20.31 -0.07 16.16
N ASN A 189 -19.91 -1.18 16.80
CA ASN A 189 -18.96 -2.12 16.22
C ASN A 189 -19.44 -2.62 14.85
N HIS A 190 -18.50 -2.69 13.91
CA HIS A 190 -18.76 -3.12 12.53
C HIS A 190 -19.69 -2.19 11.72
N PHE A 191 -20.10 -1.05 12.27
CA PHE A 191 -20.83 -0.05 11.51
C PHE A 191 -19.87 0.80 10.68
N SER A 192 -20.38 1.28 9.56
CA SER A 192 -19.64 2.16 8.65
C SER A 192 -20.30 3.54 8.59
N ASP A 193 -20.58 4.13 9.75
CA ASP A 193 -21.17 5.47 9.88
C ASP A 193 -20.19 6.48 10.51
N GLY A 194 -18.93 6.07 10.66
CA GLY A 194 -17.84 6.95 11.04
C GLY A 194 -17.57 8.04 10.00
N LYS A 195 -16.93 9.12 10.41
CA LYS A 195 -16.58 10.23 9.51
C LYS A 195 -15.35 11.00 9.98
N ILE A 196 -14.63 11.54 9.01
CA ILE A 196 -13.53 12.49 9.21
C ILE A 196 -13.88 13.74 8.40
N LEU A 197 -13.82 14.91 9.02
CA LEU A 197 -14.10 16.20 8.40
C LEU A 197 -12.87 17.10 8.54
N ILE A 198 -12.37 17.62 7.44
CA ILE A 198 -11.37 18.70 7.49
C ILE A 198 -12.12 20.01 7.64
N THR A 199 -11.92 20.69 8.76
CA THR A 199 -12.72 21.87 9.14
C THR A 199 -12.00 23.18 8.87
N SER A 200 -10.68 23.16 8.66
CA SER A 200 -9.89 24.35 8.31
C SER A 200 -8.62 23.95 7.56
N TYR A 201 -8.36 24.62 6.43
CA TYR A 201 -7.17 24.47 5.62
C TYR A 201 -6.75 25.79 4.97
N ALA A 202 -5.49 25.90 4.57
CA ALA A 202 -4.85 27.16 4.23
C ALA A 202 -5.38 27.84 2.96
N ASN A 203 -5.88 27.09 1.96
CA ASN A 203 -6.34 27.62 0.67
C ASN A 203 -7.50 26.81 0.09
N ASN A 204 -8.38 27.44 -0.67
CA ASN A 204 -9.50 26.78 -1.34
C ASN A 204 -9.13 26.04 -2.64
N THR A 205 -7.84 26.04 -3.01
CA THR A 205 -7.32 25.35 -4.20
C THR A 205 -6.64 24.02 -3.89
N ASN A 206 -6.77 23.55 -2.64
CA ASN A 206 -6.19 22.28 -2.23
C ASN A 206 -6.96 21.11 -2.86
N THR A 207 -6.23 20.07 -3.23
CA THR A 207 -6.79 18.79 -3.64
C THR A 207 -6.66 17.78 -2.52
N PHE A 208 -7.64 16.92 -2.39
CA PHE A 208 -7.72 15.89 -1.35
C PHE A 208 -7.72 14.52 -2.02
N LEU A 209 -6.99 13.58 -1.45
CA LEU A 209 -7.00 12.18 -1.86
C LEU A 209 -6.92 11.30 -0.62
N TRP A 210 -7.96 10.52 -0.39
CA TRP A 210 -8.01 9.55 0.70
C TRP A 210 -7.50 8.18 0.29
N SER A 211 -7.17 7.36 1.26
CA SER A 211 -6.70 5.98 1.06
C SER A 211 -7.71 5.07 0.35
N ASP A 212 -8.99 5.42 0.33
CA ASP A 212 -10.04 4.71 -0.41
C ASP A 212 -10.27 5.25 -1.82
N GLY A 213 -9.49 6.27 -2.24
CA GLY A 213 -9.58 6.93 -3.55
C GLY A 213 -10.56 8.09 -3.61
N SER A 214 -11.27 8.42 -2.54
CA SER A 214 -12.17 9.57 -2.52
C SER A 214 -11.39 10.90 -2.51
N MET A 215 -11.97 11.95 -3.13
CA MET A 215 -11.31 13.26 -3.35
C MET A 215 -12.04 14.42 -2.68
N SER A 216 -12.83 14.15 -1.66
CA SER A 216 -13.55 15.18 -0.88
C SER A 216 -12.70 15.68 0.29
N ASP A 217 -13.01 16.88 0.80
CA ASP A 217 -12.49 17.37 2.08
C ASP A 217 -13.04 16.62 3.30
N SER A 218 -13.90 15.66 3.06
CA SER A 218 -14.50 14.82 4.10
C SER A 218 -14.58 13.37 3.66
N LEU A 219 -14.34 12.46 4.60
CA LEU A 219 -14.53 11.01 4.44
C LEU A 219 -15.67 10.58 5.35
N VAL A 220 -16.71 10.01 4.77
CA VAL A 220 -17.95 9.64 5.48
C VAL A 220 -18.36 8.21 5.17
N ASN A 221 -19.20 7.63 6.02
CA ASN A 221 -19.67 6.25 5.92
C ASN A 221 -18.51 5.23 5.97
N ILE A 222 -17.59 5.44 6.88
CA ILE A 222 -16.39 4.61 7.07
C ILE A 222 -16.48 3.81 8.37
N SER A 223 -15.89 2.62 8.34
CA SER A 223 -15.73 1.74 9.49
C SER A 223 -14.54 2.17 10.36
N ALA A 224 -14.44 1.58 11.53
CA ALA A 224 -13.23 1.67 12.36
C ALA A 224 -12.01 1.15 11.56
N GLY A 225 -10.86 1.76 11.82
CA GLY A 225 -9.62 1.46 11.11
C GLY A 225 -8.76 2.69 10.90
N THR A 226 -7.69 2.51 10.16
CA THR A 226 -6.76 3.58 9.80
C THR A 226 -7.13 4.16 8.43
N HIS A 227 -7.30 5.47 8.37
CA HIS A 227 -7.61 6.21 7.15
C HIS A 227 -6.55 7.28 6.93
N THR A 228 -6.03 7.37 5.72
CA THR A 228 -4.99 8.34 5.39
C THR A 228 -5.49 9.33 4.35
N LEU A 229 -5.17 10.59 4.55
CA LEU A 229 -5.47 11.70 3.67
C LEU A 229 -4.17 12.32 3.16
N TYR A 230 -4.10 12.54 1.87
CA TYR A 230 -3.11 13.38 1.20
C TYR A 230 -3.78 14.68 0.80
N VAL A 231 -3.20 15.79 1.22
CA VAL A 231 -3.66 17.13 0.82
C VAL A 231 -2.56 17.80 0.04
N THR A 232 -2.87 18.21 -1.19
CA THR A 232 -1.91 18.88 -2.07
C THR A 232 -2.33 20.34 -2.27
N ASP A 233 -1.42 21.25 -2.06
CA ASP A 233 -1.64 22.69 -2.30
C ASP A 233 -1.34 23.09 -3.75
N SER A 234 -1.58 24.37 -4.07
CA SER A 234 -1.32 24.94 -5.40
C SER A 234 0.17 24.98 -5.79
N ASN A 235 1.09 24.72 -4.87
CA ASN A 235 2.53 24.69 -5.10
C ASN A 235 3.03 23.24 -5.17
N ASN A 236 2.12 22.27 -5.32
CA ASN A 236 2.41 20.83 -5.30
C ASN A 236 3.02 20.34 -3.97
N CYS A 237 2.87 21.11 -2.90
CA CYS A 237 3.25 20.64 -1.58
C CYS A 237 2.21 19.65 -1.06
N VAL A 238 2.63 18.48 -0.58
CA VAL A 238 1.73 17.43 -0.10
C VAL A 238 1.91 17.24 1.40
N GLU A 239 0.82 17.32 2.13
CA GLU A 239 0.74 17.01 3.56
C GLU A 239 -0.05 15.71 3.76
N VAL A 240 0.45 14.85 4.65
CA VAL A 240 -0.17 13.54 4.94
C VAL A 240 -0.71 13.51 6.35
N HIS A 241 -1.97 13.13 6.48
CA HIS A 241 -2.62 12.92 7.76
C HIS A 241 -3.12 11.50 7.88
N THR A 242 -2.83 10.86 9.01
CA THR A 242 -3.34 9.52 9.33
C THR A 242 -4.31 9.62 10.51
N PHE A 243 -5.50 9.10 10.32
CA PHE A 243 -6.57 9.11 11.30
C PHE A 243 -6.88 7.69 11.74
N GLN A 244 -7.03 7.50 13.04
CA GLN A 244 -7.47 6.23 13.61
C GLN A 244 -8.90 6.38 14.10
N LEU A 245 -9.83 5.64 13.51
CA LEU A 245 -11.18 5.46 14.02
C LEU A 245 -11.24 4.16 14.82
N ASN A 246 -11.82 4.22 15.97
CA ASN A 246 -11.93 3.08 16.87
C ASN A 246 -13.38 2.58 16.95
N ASP A 247 -13.52 1.26 17.07
CA ASP A 247 -14.81 0.70 17.46
C ASP A 247 -15.16 1.19 18.87
N PRO A 248 -16.39 1.67 19.10
CA PRO A 248 -16.76 2.28 20.38
C PRO A 248 -16.84 1.27 21.52
N TYR A 249 -17.06 -0.01 21.20
CA TYR A 249 -17.31 -1.05 22.20
C TYR A 249 -16.42 -2.27 21.93
N ILE A 250 -15.61 -2.62 22.92
CA ILE A 250 -14.82 -3.86 22.92
C ILE A 250 -15.46 -4.78 23.96
N VAL A 251 -15.90 -5.95 23.52
CA VAL A 251 -16.38 -7.00 24.39
C VAL A 251 -15.22 -7.92 24.73
N GLY A 252 -15.05 -8.22 26.01
CA GLY A 252 -14.12 -9.22 26.48
C GLY A 252 -14.84 -10.20 27.42
N PHE A 253 -14.50 -11.47 27.33
CA PHE A 253 -14.91 -12.43 28.34
C PHE A 253 -14.06 -12.24 29.60
N GLY A 254 -14.72 -12.28 30.74
CA GLY A 254 -14.10 -12.32 32.06
C GLY A 254 -13.69 -13.75 32.41
N ASN A 255 -14.32 -14.27 33.48
CA ASN A 255 -14.07 -15.64 33.88
C ASN A 255 -14.92 -16.62 33.03
N VAL A 256 -14.26 -17.60 32.46
CA VAL A 256 -14.90 -18.75 31.82
C VAL A 256 -14.50 -20.01 32.60
N THR A 257 -15.49 -20.80 33.00
CA THR A 257 -15.24 -22.14 33.59
C THR A 257 -15.78 -23.20 32.66
N HIS A 258 -14.98 -24.24 32.45
CA HIS A 258 -15.32 -25.33 31.56
C HIS A 258 -15.98 -26.50 32.31
N ASN A 259 -16.76 -27.31 31.61
CA ASN A 259 -17.28 -28.55 32.13
C ASN A 259 -16.14 -29.54 32.40
N ILE A 260 -16.25 -30.28 33.52
CA ILE A 260 -15.21 -31.24 33.95
C ILE A 260 -15.40 -32.59 33.25
N CYS A 261 -16.67 -33.00 33.07
CA CYS A 261 -17.00 -34.30 32.45
C CYS A 261 -17.88 -34.09 31.21
N PRO A 262 -17.78 -34.99 30.21
CA PRO A 262 -18.71 -35.02 29.10
C PRO A 262 -20.17 -35.21 29.56
N GLY A 263 -21.04 -34.29 29.10
CA GLY A 263 -22.46 -34.31 29.50
C GLY A 263 -22.81 -33.41 30.68
N ASP A 264 -21.85 -32.83 31.37
CA ASP A 264 -22.10 -31.82 32.41
C ASP A 264 -22.60 -30.51 31.81
N SER A 265 -23.39 -29.81 32.58
CA SER A 265 -23.85 -28.45 32.27
C SER A 265 -23.54 -27.52 33.45
N ILE A 266 -22.28 -27.50 33.87
CA ILE A 266 -21.79 -26.68 34.99
C ILE A 266 -20.90 -25.52 34.53
N GLY A 267 -20.67 -25.38 33.22
CA GLY A 267 -19.90 -24.28 32.64
C GLY A 267 -20.49 -22.91 32.99
N THR A 268 -19.62 -21.93 33.11
CA THR A 268 -20.03 -20.54 33.35
C THR A 268 -19.22 -19.60 32.43
N ALA A 269 -19.83 -18.51 32.06
CA ALA A 269 -19.16 -17.42 31.33
C ALA A 269 -19.63 -16.07 31.87
N SER A 270 -18.74 -15.11 31.93
CA SER A 270 -19.06 -13.74 32.29
C SER A 270 -18.47 -12.75 31.32
N ILE A 271 -19.15 -11.65 31.09
CA ILE A 271 -18.64 -10.54 30.27
C ILE A 271 -17.81 -9.63 31.18
N SER A 272 -16.54 -9.39 30.77
CA SER A 272 -15.72 -8.32 31.31
C SER A 272 -15.80 -7.14 30.35
N SER A 273 -16.64 -6.18 30.61
CA SER A 273 -16.74 -5.00 29.79
C SER A 273 -15.59 -4.04 30.08
N SER A 274 -14.58 -3.99 29.25
CA SER A 274 -13.64 -2.87 29.26
C SER A 274 -14.07 -1.70 28.32
N GLY A 275 -15.25 -1.77 27.72
CA GLY A 275 -15.78 -0.75 26.82
C GLY A 275 -17.23 -0.33 27.08
N CYS A 276 -18.04 -1.15 27.76
CA CYS A 276 -19.38 -0.71 28.22
C CYS A 276 -19.25 0.13 29.50
N VAL A 277 -18.64 1.31 29.39
CA VAL A 277 -18.77 2.30 30.47
C VAL A 277 -20.11 3.03 30.27
N CYS A 278 -21.18 2.31 30.50
CA CYS A 278 -22.47 2.93 30.73
C CYS A 278 -22.38 3.62 32.10
N GLN A 279 -21.85 4.80 32.16
CA GLN A 279 -21.79 5.56 33.42
C GLN A 279 -23.17 5.85 33.98
N PHE A 280 -24.24 5.70 33.19
CA PHE A 280 -25.62 6.04 33.62
C PHE A 280 -26.74 5.17 33.03
N SER A 281 -26.43 4.08 32.30
CA SER A 281 -27.45 3.18 31.74
C SER A 281 -26.96 1.73 31.69
N THR A 282 -27.85 0.78 31.82
CA THR A 282 -27.53 -0.66 31.91
C THR A 282 -27.69 -1.32 30.56
N CYS A 283 -26.61 -1.94 30.04
CA CYS A 283 -26.70 -2.86 28.92
C CYS A 283 -27.59 -4.06 29.30
N THR A 284 -28.33 -4.59 28.36
CA THR A 284 -29.05 -5.86 28.52
C THR A 284 -28.31 -6.96 27.73
N TYR A 285 -28.44 -8.18 28.22
CA TYR A 285 -27.73 -9.33 27.69
C TYR A 285 -28.74 -10.38 27.24
N ASN A 286 -28.43 -11.11 26.19
CA ASN A 286 -29.24 -12.23 25.75
C ASN A 286 -28.29 -13.38 25.35
N TRP A 287 -28.13 -14.34 26.22
CA TRP A 287 -27.31 -15.52 25.97
C TRP A 287 -28.10 -16.62 25.28
N THR A 288 -27.44 -17.47 24.52
CA THR A 288 -28.07 -18.64 23.85
C THR A 288 -28.74 -19.62 24.80
N ASN A 289 -28.35 -19.64 26.07
CA ASN A 289 -29.02 -20.43 27.14
C ASN A 289 -30.20 -19.71 27.79
N GLY A 290 -30.56 -18.52 27.32
CA GLY A 290 -31.65 -17.71 27.86
C GLY A 290 -31.31 -16.85 29.08
N SER A 291 -30.02 -16.79 29.50
CA SER A 291 -29.61 -15.85 30.55
C SER A 291 -29.70 -14.41 30.03
N LEU A 292 -30.26 -13.52 30.84
CA LEU A 292 -30.46 -12.10 30.51
C LEU A 292 -29.55 -11.17 31.33
N ILE A 293 -28.54 -11.72 31.98
CA ILE A 293 -27.62 -10.96 32.83
C ILE A 293 -26.17 -11.12 32.34
N LYS A 294 -25.28 -10.29 32.84
CA LYS A 294 -23.86 -10.26 32.52
C LYS A 294 -23.13 -11.61 32.66
N HIS A 295 -23.74 -12.54 33.45
CA HIS A 295 -23.16 -13.84 33.76
C HIS A 295 -24.12 -14.96 33.35
N ALA A 296 -23.62 -15.92 32.58
CA ALA A 296 -24.32 -17.15 32.22
C ALA A 296 -23.76 -18.32 33.02
N SER A 297 -24.65 -19.21 33.50
CA SER A 297 -24.30 -20.42 34.22
C SER A 297 -25.06 -21.62 33.64
N GLN A 298 -24.70 -22.83 34.06
CA GLN A 298 -25.30 -24.07 33.58
C GLN A 298 -25.11 -24.23 32.03
N LEU A 299 -23.96 -23.84 31.54
CA LEU A 299 -23.63 -23.96 30.14
C LEU A 299 -23.17 -25.39 29.84
N PRO A 300 -23.80 -26.12 28.87
CA PRO A 300 -23.28 -27.38 28.38
C PRO A 300 -22.00 -27.15 27.58
N ALA A 301 -21.33 -28.21 27.19
CA ALA A 301 -20.19 -28.11 26.29
C ALA A 301 -20.67 -27.63 24.91
N GLY A 302 -19.95 -26.64 24.32
CA GLY A 302 -20.27 -26.07 23.02
C GLY A 302 -19.98 -24.60 22.92
N ILE A 303 -20.33 -24.01 21.80
CA ILE A 303 -20.21 -22.55 21.56
C ILE A 303 -21.46 -21.88 22.12
N HIS A 304 -21.26 -20.85 22.91
CA HIS A 304 -22.32 -20.04 23.51
C HIS A 304 -22.14 -18.59 23.05
N VAL A 305 -23.21 -18.05 22.47
CA VAL A 305 -23.23 -16.67 21.95
C VAL A 305 -24.00 -15.77 22.93
N VAL A 306 -23.56 -14.55 23.05
CA VAL A 306 -24.25 -13.49 23.77
C VAL A 306 -24.48 -12.29 22.90
N ASP A 307 -25.70 -11.78 22.85
CA ASP A 307 -26.03 -10.46 22.32
C ASP A 307 -26.08 -9.45 23.45
N ILE A 308 -25.28 -8.41 23.32
CA ILE A 308 -25.21 -7.30 24.27
C ILE A 308 -25.90 -6.11 23.65
N HIS A 309 -27.03 -5.73 24.19
CA HIS A 309 -27.81 -4.60 23.72
C HIS A 309 -27.41 -3.35 24.49
N HIS A 310 -26.88 -2.39 23.81
CA HIS A 310 -26.51 -1.09 24.36
C HIS A 310 -27.70 -0.13 24.35
N PRO A 311 -27.83 0.80 25.34
CA PRO A 311 -28.95 1.74 25.40
C PRO A 311 -29.09 2.70 24.20
N ASP A 312 -28.04 2.93 23.44
CA ASP A 312 -28.05 3.71 22.22
C ASP A 312 -28.54 2.95 20.97
N GLY A 313 -28.93 1.68 21.15
CA GLY A 313 -29.43 0.82 20.09
C GLY A 313 -28.37 -0.10 19.46
N CYS A 314 -27.12 0.00 19.86
CA CYS A 314 -26.07 -0.91 19.44
C CYS A 314 -26.29 -2.33 19.95
N ILE A 315 -26.04 -3.32 19.09
CA ILE A 315 -26.02 -4.74 19.48
C ILE A 315 -24.64 -5.28 19.11
N VAL A 316 -23.96 -5.82 20.11
CA VAL A 316 -22.67 -6.48 19.91
C VAL A 316 -22.85 -7.97 20.23
N THR A 317 -22.49 -8.82 19.27
CA THR A 317 -22.55 -10.28 19.40
C THR A 317 -21.15 -10.83 19.58
N ASP A 318 -20.97 -11.72 20.57
CA ASP A 318 -19.68 -12.40 20.82
C ASP A 318 -19.92 -13.85 21.29
N SER A 319 -18.85 -14.72 21.23
CA SER A 319 -18.98 -16.18 21.50
C SER A 319 -17.73 -16.78 22.16
#